data_7f2ac484a5fa38aaa99eb43bc0716ca9
#
_entry.id   7f2ac484a5fa38aaa99eb43bc0716ca9
#
_cell.length_a   1.000
_cell.length_b   1.000
_cell.length_c   1.000
_cell.angle_alpha   90.00
_cell.angle_beta   90.00
_cell.angle_gamma   90.00
#
_symmetry.space_group_name_H-M   'P 1'
#
loop_
_entity.id
_entity.type
_entity.pdbx_description
1 polymer ?
#
loop_
_entity_poly.entity_id
_entity_poly.type
_entity_poly.pdbx_seq_one_letter_code
_entity_poly.pdbx_strand_id
1 'polypeptide(L)'
;FIIEFAFNTTSIEGNTINLEQARNLLSEGLTPKNKTLREIYDLQNTEKVFFSLLERTEELSHELIVQIHDSLLENIDARKGYRTTDVRVIKSNFDATPAPYVKTDMDLLLKWFSKNKTNLHPLVLATIFHHKFEKIHPFMDGNGRTGRMLLTYLLIKNSYPPIFIYKKTRVLYLSALRIADKSDLTKASKEDYQQIVQFNAQEMIDTYWNIFL
;
A
#
# COMPACT_ATOMS: atom_id res chain seq x y z
N PHE A 1 6.03 -16.70 -0.71
CA PHE A 1 5.16 -15.58 -0.33
C PHE A 1 5.72 -14.23 -0.78
N ILE A 2 6.88 -13.80 -0.26
CA ILE A 2 7.38 -12.42 -0.48
C ILE A 2 7.62 -12.08 -1.95
N ILE A 3 8.13 -13.02 -2.74
CA ILE A 3 8.35 -12.82 -4.18
C ILE A 3 7.03 -12.52 -4.90
N GLU A 4 5.98 -13.26 -4.58
CA GLU A 4 4.65 -13.04 -5.16
C GLU A 4 4.03 -11.73 -4.66
N PHE A 5 4.23 -11.38 -3.38
CA PHE A 5 3.82 -10.09 -2.85
C PHE A 5 4.50 -8.95 -3.62
N ALA A 6 5.84 -8.98 -3.75
CA ALA A 6 6.59 -7.95 -4.45
C ALA A 6 6.19 -7.87 -5.93
N PHE A 7 6.06 -9.01 -6.61
CA PHE A 7 5.59 -9.08 -8.00
C PHE A 7 4.19 -8.46 -8.17
N ASN A 8 3.23 -8.88 -7.35
CA ASN A 8 1.85 -8.41 -7.49
C ASN A 8 1.74 -6.91 -7.19
N THR A 9 2.30 -6.44 -6.06
CA THR A 9 2.17 -5.03 -5.67
C THR A 9 2.86 -4.07 -6.62
N THR A 10 4.02 -4.43 -7.19
CA THR A 10 4.71 -3.59 -8.18
C THR A 10 4.04 -3.63 -9.55
N SER A 11 3.49 -4.80 -9.94
CA SER A 11 2.74 -4.95 -11.19
C SER A 11 1.46 -4.09 -11.24
N ILE A 12 0.81 -3.83 -10.10
CA ILE A 12 -0.34 -2.91 -10.01
C ILE A 12 0.06 -1.50 -10.47
N GLU A 13 1.29 -1.08 -10.16
CA GLU A 13 1.84 0.23 -10.54
C GLU A 13 2.46 0.26 -11.95
N GLY A 14 2.43 -0.86 -12.66
CA GLY A 14 2.89 -0.94 -14.04
C GLY A 14 4.28 -1.53 -14.24
N ASN A 15 4.88 -2.13 -13.21
CA ASN A 15 6.11 -2.91 -13.38
C ASN A 15 5.85 -4.08 -14.34
N THR A 16 6.72 -4.26 -15.32
CA THR A 16 6.55 -5.23 -16.41
C THR A 16 7.33 -6.53 -16.22
N ILE A 17 8.10 -6.65 -15.14
CA ILE A 17 8.78 -7.89 -14.76
C ILE A 17 7.73 -8.98 -14.51
N ASN A 18 7.90 -10.16 -15.10
CA ASN A 18 7.00 -11.29 -14.86
C ASN A 18 7.40 -12.07 -13.58
N LEU A 19 6.56 -13.00 -13.14
CA LEU A 19 6.79 -13.73 -11.89
C LEU A 19 8.06 -14.58 -11.91
N GLU A 20 8.38 -15.22 -13.03
CA GLU A 20 9.60 -16.00 -13.18
C GLU A 20 10.85 -15.10 -13.09
N GLN A 21 10.84 -13.98 -13.79
CA GLN A 21 11.91 -12.98 -13.71
C GLN A 21 12.06 -12.41 -12.29
N ALA A 22 10.95 -12.19 -11.59
CA ALA A 22 10.96 -11.73 -10.20
C ALA A 22 11.60 -12.80 -9.27
N ARG A 23 11.27 -14.07 -9.47
CA ARG A 23 11.90 -15.20 -8.74
C ARG A 23 13.40 -15.24 -8.97
N ASN A 24 13.84 -15.23 -10.22
CA ASN A 24 15.26 -15.27 -10.58
C ASN A 24 16.02 -14.06 -10.02
N LEU A 25 15.40 -12.88 -10.05
CA LEU A 25 16.01 -11.66 -9.50
C LEU A 25 16.17 -11.73 -7.98
N LEU A 26 15.09 -12.07 -7.25
CA LEU A 26 15.08 -11.99 -5.80
C LEU A 26 15.73 -13.21 -5.13
N SER A 27 15.66 -14.41 -5.75
CA SER A 27 16.27 -15.62 -5.18
C SER A 27 17.72 -15.84 -5.62
N GLU A 28 18.07 -15.47 -6.84
CA GLU A 28 19.36 -15.82 -7.46
C GLU A 28 20.20 -14.58 -7.83
N GLY A 29 19.64 -13.37 -7.70
CA GLY A 29 20.31 -12.13 -8.10
C GLY A 29 20.42 -11.93 -9.61
N LEU A 30 19.73 -12.73 -10.42
CA LEU A 30 19.79 -12.67 -11.88
C LEU A 30 18.96 -11.50 -12.42
N THR A 31 19.64 -10.52 -13.00
CA THR A 31 19.00 -9.32 -13.56
C THR A 31 18.24 -9.68 -14.85
N PRO A 32 16.94 -9.40 -14.92
CA PRO A 32 16.13 -9.69 -16.10
C PRO A 32 16.52 -8.79 -17.27
N LYS A 33 16.62 -9.37 -18.49
CA LYS A 33 16.92 -8.61 -19.71
C LYS A 33 15.79 -7.66 -20.06
N ASN A 34 16.15 -6.51 -20.67
CA ASN A 34 15.20 -5.51 -21.17
C ASN A 34 14.26 -4.92 -20.10
N LYS A 35 14.76 -4.77 -18.87
CA LYS A 35 14.07 -4.11 -17.77
C LYS A 35 14.87 -2.91 -17.30
N THR A 36 14.15 -1.88 -16.83
CA THR A 36 14.77 -0.68 -16.30
C THR A 36 15.30 -0.93 -14.88
N LEU A 37 16.31 -0.16 -14.47
CA LEU A 37 16.78 -0.18 -13.08
C LEU A 37 15.66 0.14 -12.09
N ARG A 38 14.74 1.05 -12.46
CA ARG A 38 13.57 1.36 -11.66
C ARG A 38 12.72 0.12 -11.36
N GLU A 39 12.40 -0.67 -12.39
CA GLU A 39 11.61 -1.90 -12.22
C GLU A 39 12.31 -2.92 -11.33
N ILE A 40 13.64 -3.02 -11.43
CA ILE A 40 14.46 -3.90 -10.60
C ILE A 40 14.43 -3.42 -9.14
N TYR A 41 14.71 -2.15 -8.89
CA TYR A 41 14.67 -1.57 -7.55
C TYR A 41 13.27 -1.63 -6.92
N ASP A 42 12.22 -1.45 -7.71
CA ASP A 42 10.83 -1.59 -7.23
C ASP A 42 10.62 -2.96 -6.54
N LEU A 43 11.10 -4.03 -7.14
CA LEU A 43 10.98 -5.39 -6.58
C LEU A 43 11.89 -5.57 -5.36
N GLN A 44 13.16 -5.24 -5.48
CA GLN A 44 14.14 -5.42 -4.40
C GLN A 44 13.81 -4.61 -3.16
N ASN A 45 13.41 -3.34 -3.34
CA ASN A 45 13.01 -2.49 -2.23
C ASN A 45 11.72 -2.99 -1.57
N THR A 46 10.76 -3.47 -2.36
CA THR A 46 9.52 -4.04 -1.83
C THR A 46 9.80 -5.26 -0.95
N GLU A 47 10.67 -6.17 -1.40
CA GLU A 47 11.10 -7.32 -0.61
C GLU A 47 11.80 -6.90 0.68
N LYS A 48 12.80 -6.02 0.58
CA LYS A 48 13.57 -5.49 1.73
C LYS A 48 12.65 -4.84 2.77
N VAL A 49 11.73 -3.98 2.32
CA VAL A 49 10.79 -3.31 3.22
C VAL A 49 9.84 -4.31 3.86
N PHE A 50 9.31 -5.28 3.11
CA PHE A 50 8.44 -6.31 3.68
C PHE A 50 9.12 -7.07 4.81
N PHE A 51 10.35 -7.54 4.62
CA PHE A 51 11.10 -8.22 5.69
C PHE A 51 11.31 -7.31 6.89
N SER A 52 11.60 -6.03 6.67
CA SER A 52 11.74 -5.09 7.78
C SER A 52 10.44 -4.92 8.59
N LEU A 53 9.26 -5.06 7.97
CA LEU A 53 7.98 -4.96 8.68
C LEU A 53 7.75 -6.12 9.67
N LEU A 54 8.31 -7.30 9.39
CA LEU A 54 8.17 -8.46 10.28
C LEU A 54 8.89 -8.27 11.62
N GLU A 55 9.93 -7.44 11.63
CA GLU A 55 10.76 -7.16 12.81
C GLU A 55 10.30 -5.88 13.56
N ARG A 56 9.42 -5.08 12.94
CA ARG A 56 8.99 -3.80 13.50
C ARG A 56 7.95 -3.97 14.58
N THR A 57 8.16 -3.27 15.69
CA THR A 57 7.25 -3.24 16.84
C THR A 57 6.69 -1.84 17.11
N GLU A 58 7.16 -0.81 16.39
CA GLU A 58 6.80 0.58 16.61
C GLU A 58 5.30 0.82 16.38
N GLU A 59 4.76 1.84 17.01
CA GLU A 59 3.41 2.34 16.70
C GLU A 59 3.43 3.12 15.39
N LEU A 60 2.27 3.13 14.72
CA LEU A 60 2.11 3.88 13.48
C LEU A 60 2.30 5.39 13.73
N SER A 61 3.23 6.00 13.01
CA SER A 61 3.60 7.41 13.13
C SER A 61 3.97 8.01 11.77
N HIS A 62 4.14 9.32 11.71
CA HIS A 62 4.65 10.00 10.51
C HIS A 62 6.03 9.47 10.11
N GLU A 63 6.91 9.31 11.09
CA GLU A 63 8.28 8.84 10.90
C GLU A 63 8.29 7.46 10.27
N LEU A 64 7.48 6.54 10.80
CA LEU A 64 7.37 5.18 10.26
C LEU A 64 6.83 5.18 8.82
N ILE A 65 5.78 5.96 8.55
CA ILE A 65 5.19 6.07 7.20
C ILE A 65 6.22 6.60 6.20
N VAL A 66 6.96 7.66 6.57
CA VAL A 66 8.01 8.25 5.73
C VAL A 66 9.17 7.28 5.54
N GLN A 67 9.62 6.56 6.58
CA GLN A 67 10.67 5.55 6.47
C GLN A 67 10.30 4.41 5.52
N ILE A 68 9.07 3.91 5.61
CA ILE A 68 8.56 2.86 4.69
C ILE A 68 8.58 3.38 3.24
N HIS A 69 8.04 4.58 3.02
CA HIS A 69 8.03 5.20 1.69
C HIS A 69 9.45 5.41 1.15
N ASP A 70 10.32 6.03 1.92
CA ASP A 70 11.68 6.37 1.49
C ASP A 70 12.52 5.13 1.19
N SER A 71 12.27 4.03 1.92
CA SER A 71 12.90 2.73 1.66
C SER A 71 12.35 2.07 0.39
N LEU A 72 11.04 2.18 0.12
CA LEU A 72 10.44 1.70 -1.13
C LEU A 72 10.97 2.45 -2.36
N LEU A 73 11.30 3.72 -2.21
CA LEU A 73 11.80 4.59 -3.29
C LEU A 73 13.33 4.72 -3.31
N GLU A 74 14.05 3.93 -2.53
CA GLU A 74 15.52 3.93 -2.53
C GLU A 74 16.06 3.64 -3.94
N ASN A 75 16.99 4.49 -4.44
CA ASN A 75 17.54 4.46 -5.80
C ASN A 75 16.51 4.66 -6.95
N ILE A 76 15.27 5.01 -6.64
CA ILE A 76 14.20 5.29 -7.61
C ILE A 76 13.89 6.79 -7.63
N ASP A 77 13.71 7.39 -6.47
CA ASP A 77 13.38 8.81 -6.32
C ASP A 77 14.17 9.41 -5.14
N ALA A 78 14.85 10.50 -5.41
CA ALA A 78 15.64 11.19 -4.39
C ALA A 78 14.79 12.09 -3.46
N ARG A 79 13.53 12.36 -3.82
CA ARG A 79 12.62 13.15 -2.99
C ARG A 79 12.22 12.39 -1.75
N LYS A 80 12.35 13.03 -0.60
CA LYS A 80 12.08 12.44 0.71
C LYS A 80 10.93 13.15 1.41
N GLY A 81 10.22 12.41 2.24
CA GLY A 81 9.13 12.93 3.05
C GLY A 81 7.88 13.31 2.24
N TYR A 82 6.95 13.98 2.90
CA TYR A 82 5.70 14.39 2.29
C TYR A 82 5.93 15.46 1.22
N ARG A 83 5.11 15.42 0.16
CA ARG A 83 5.18 16.38 -0.94
C ARG A 83 4.83 17.80 -0.50
N THR A 84 5.48 18.75 -1.14
CA THR A 84 5.26 20.18 -0.96
C THR A 84 4.62 20.84 -2.19
N THR A 85 4.31 20.04 -3.22
CA THR A 85 3.66 20.48 -4.47
C THR A 85 2.44 19.62 -4.74
N ASP A 86 1.48 20.19 -5.47
CA ASP A 86 0.27 19.48 -5.84
C ASP A 86 0.56 18.37 -6.85
N VAL A 87 -0.21 17.29 -6.75
CA VAL A 87 -0.18 16.15 -7.66
C VAL A 87 -1.57 15.88 -8.19
N ARG A 88 -1.62 15.29 -9.38
CA ARG A 88 -2.87 14.79 -9.96
C ARG A 88 -2.85 13.27 -9.99
N VAL A 89 -3.84 12.66 -9.34
CA VAL A 89 -4.01 11.20 -9.39
C VAL A 89 -4.77 10.84 -10.66
N ILE A 90 -4.07 10.22 -11.61
CA ILE A 90 -4.64 9.87 -12.90
C ILE A 90 -5.67 8.75 -12.72
N LYS A 91 -6.85 8.91 -13.34
CA LYS A 91 -7.95 7.93 -13.30
C LYS A 91 -8.59 7.73 -11.92
N SER A 92 -8.41 8.65 -10.98
CA SER A 92 -9.16 8.69 -9.72
C SER A 92 -10.46 9.50 -9.87
N ASN A 93 -11.37 9.35 -8.91
CA ASN A 93 -12.60 10.12 -8.78
C ASN A 93 -12.50 11.20 -7.69
N PHE A 94 -11.30 11.48 -7.21
CA PHE A 94 -11.03 12.47 -6.18
C PHE A 94 -9.85 13.34 -6.56
N ASP A 95 -9.80 14.53 -5.99
CA ASP A 95 -8.60 15.36 -5.96
C ASP A 95 -7.77 15.01 -4.72
N ALA A 96 -6.47 14.80 -4.90
CA ALA A 96 -5.57 14.59 -3.78
C ALA A 96 -5.57 15.81 -2.85
N THR A 97 -5.28 15.62 -1.58
CA THR A 97 -5.14 16.73 -0.63
C THR A 97 -4.20 17.80 -1.20
N PRO A 98 -4.58 19.11 -1.22
CA PRO A 98 -3.67 20.16 -1.62
C PRO A 98 -2.39 20.17 -0.78
N ALA A 99 -1.24 20.43 -1.40
CA ALA A 99 0.07 20.27 -0.77
C ALA A 99 0.22 20.95 0.61
N PRO A 100 -0.28 22.16 0.86
CA PRO A 100 -0.16 22.80 2.18
C PRO A 100 -0.89 22.06 3.30
N TYR A 101 -1.88 21.21 2.98
CA TYR A 101 -2.71 20.50 3.95
C TYR A 101 -2.32 19.02 4.12
N VAL A 102 -1.36 18.51 3.35
CA VAL A 102 -0.96 17.10 3.40
C VAL A 102 -0.58 16.66 4.82
N LYS A 103 0.26 17.43 5.51
CA LYS A 103 0.65 17.11 6.89
C LYS A 103 -0.54 17.12 7.83
N THR A 104 -1.42 18.10 7.72
CA THR A 104 -2.64 18.22 8.54
C THR A 104 -3.58 17.04 8.33
N ASP A 105 -3.79 16.63 7.08
CA ASP A 105 -4.65 15.48 6.78
C ASP A 105 -4.03 14.15 7.23
N MET A 106 -2.70 14.02 7.16
CA MET A 106 -2.01 12.88 7.76
C MET A 106 -2.10 12.87 9.29
N ASP A 107 -2.02 14.03 9.96
CA ASP A 107 -2.30 14.16 11.41
C ASP A 107 -3.73 13.69 11.75
N LEU A 108 -4.71 14.09 10.95
CA LEU A 108 -6.10 13.68 11.11
C LEU A 108 -6.28 12.17 10.88
N LEU A 109 -5.60 11.61 9.90
CA LEU A 109 -5.61 10.17 9.63
C LEU A 109 -5.02 9.37 10.80
N LEU A 110 -3.89 9.78 11.34
CA LEU A 110 -3.27 9.13 12.50
C LEU A 110 -4.14 9.25 13.77
N LYS A 111 -4.77 10.41 14.00
CA LYS A 111 -5.76 10.59 15.09
C LYS A 111 -6.97 9.69 14.90
N TRP A 112 -7.50 9.59 13.66
CA TRP A 112 -8.58 8.67 13.34
C TRP A 112 -8.19 7.22 13.62
N PHE A 113 -7.00 6.79 13.18
CA PHE A 113 -6.47 5.46 13.46
C PHE A 113 -6.39 5.18 14.96
N SER A 114 -5.77 6.06 15.73
CA SER A 114 -5.61 5.91 17.18
C SER A 114 -6.96 5.78 17.91
N LYS A 115 -7.97 6.53 17.48
CA LYS A 115 -9.34 6.47 18.06
C LYS A 115 -10.06 5.16 17.73
N ASN A 116 -9.77 4.55 16.59
CA ASN A 116 -10.52 3.40 16.07
C ASN A 116 -9.80 2.07 16.24
N LYS A 117 -8.52 2.04 16.59
CA LYS A 117 -7.69 0.83 16.63
C LYS A 117 -8.19 -0.26 17.58
N THR A 118 -8.97 0.11 18.60
CA THR A 118 -9.59 -0.83 19.55
C THR A 118 -11.06 -1.12 19.25
N ASN A 119 -11.69 -0.38 18.33
CA ASN A 119 -13.13 -0.43 18.08
C ASN A 119 -13.50 -1.11 16.74
N LEU A 120 -12.55 -1.20 15.82
CA LEU A 120 -12.77 -1.80 14.52
C LEU A 120 -12.01 -3.12 14.41
N HIS A 121 -12.59 -4.06 13.67
CA HIS A 121 -11.89 -5.28 13.28
C HIS A 121 -10.60 -4.93 12.51
N PRO A 122 -9.45 -5.57 12.75
CA PRO A 122 -8.16 -5.20 12.15
C PRO A 122 -8.17 -5.08 10.62
N LEU A 123 -8.84 -6.00 9.92
CA LEU A 123 -8.98 -5.92 8.46
C LEU A 123 -9.76 -4.66 8.03
N VAL A 124 -10.84 -4.32 8.71
CA VAL A 124 -11.64 -3.12 8.43
C VAL A 124 -10.83 -1.86 8.70
N LEU A 125 -10.15 -1.82 9.86
CA LEU A 125 -9.29 -0.70 10.25
C LEU A 125 -8.18 -0.47 9.21
N ALA A 126 -7.44 -1.52 8.85
CA ALA A 126 -6.34 -1.44 7.89
C ALA A 126 -6.83 -1.05 6.49
N THR A 127 -7.98 -1.57 6.05
CA THR A 127 -8.58 -1.24 4.76
C THR A 127 -9.01 0.23 4.69
N ILE A 128 -9.70 0.74 5.71
CA ILE A 128 -10.13 2.14 5.75
C ILE A 128 -8.91 3.07 5.83
N PHE A 129 -7.93 2.72 6.65
CA PHE A 129 -6.67 3.48 6.73
C PHE A 129 -5.98 3.56 5.37
N HIS A 130 -5.85 2.43 4.70
CA HIS A 130 -5.25 2.36 3.35
C HIS A 130 -5.97 3.28 2.37
N HIS A 131 -7.31 3.21 2.27
CA HIS A 131 -8.07 4.07 1.36
C HIS A 131 -7.90 5.57 1.70
N LYS A 132 -8.01 5.94 2.99
CA LYS A 132 -7.81 7.35 3.42
C LYS A 132 -6.41 7.85 3.08
N PHE A 133 -5.38 7.01 3.27
CA PHE A 133 -4.00 7.31 2.87
C PHE A 133 -3.88 7.53 1.36
N GLU A 134 -4.47 6.64 0.53
CA GLU A 134 -4.49 6.80 -0.92
C GLU A 134 -5.18 8.09 -1.35
N LYS A 135 -6.25 8.48 -0.67
CA LYS A 135 -6.98 9.71 -0.95
C LYS A 135 -6.20 10.98 -0.58
N ILE A 136 -5.46 10.98 0.51
CA ILE A 136 -4.55 12.07 0.88
C ILE A 136 -3.43 12.19 -0.15
N HIS A 137 -2.90 11.05 -0.59
CA HIS A 137 -1.82 10.93 -1.57
C HIS A 137 -0.57 11.74 -1.16
N PRO A 138 0.04 11.41 0.00
CA PRO A 138 0.97 12.33 0.67
C PRO A 138 2.35 12.46 0.01
N PHE A 139 2.70 11.63 -0.95
CA PHE A 139 4.00 11.62 -1.61
C PHE A 139 3.92 11.99 -3.09
N MET A 140 5.05 12.35 -3.68
CA MET A 140 5.13 12.67 -5.11
C MET A 140 5.00 11.42 -6.00
N ASP A 141 5.44 10.25 -5.52
CA ASP A 141 5.37 8.93 -6.16
C ASP A 141 5.30 7.85 -5.06
N GLY A 142 4.98 6.62 -5.42
CA GLY A 142 5.02 5.48 -4.51
C GLY A 142 3.87 5.38 -3.50
N ASN A 143 2.84 6.22 -3.59
CA ASN A 143 1.71 6.19 -2.66
C ASN A 143 1.03 4.81 -2.64
N GLY A 144 0.71 4.23 -3.80
CA GLY A 144 0.07 2.92 -3.89
C GLY A 144 0.89 1.80 -3.24
N ARG A 145 2.20 1.75 -3.48
CA ARG A 145 3.10 0.77 -2.85
C ARG A 145 3.18 0.98 -1.34
N THR A 146 3.35 2.22 -0.91
CA THR A 146 3.37 2.59 0.52
C THR A 146 2.05 2.26 1.20
N GLY A 147 0.91 2.61 0.60
CA GLY A 147 -0.42 2.32 1.16
C GLY A 147 -0.67 0.82 1.33
N ARG A 148 -0.30 -0.02 0.35
CA ARG A 148 -0.42 -1.48 0.48
C ARG A 148 0.58 -2.07 1.48
N MET A 149 1.76 -1.48 1.61
CA MET A 149 2.72 -1.88 2.65
C MET A 149 2.22 -1.52 4.05
N LEU A 150 1.58 -0.36 4.23
CA LEU A 150 0.93 0.03 5.48
C LEU A 150 -0.27 -0.86 5.82
N LEU A 151 -1.10 -1.24 4.82
CA LEU A 151 -2.16 -2.23 4.99
C LEU A 151 -1.60 -3.54 5.55
N THR A 152 -0.53 -4.05 4.94
CA THR A 152 0.18 -5.26 5.37
C THR A 152 0.73 -5.11 6.78
N TYR A 153 1.40 -4.00 7.09
CA TYR A 153 1.93 -3.73 8.43
C TYR A 153 0.85 -3.76 9.51
N LEU A 154 -0.27 -3.09 9.26
CA LEU A 154 -1.38 -3.04 10.21
C LEU A 154 -2.02 -4.41 10.45
N LEU A 155 -2.07 -5.26 9.44
CA LEU A 155 -2.54 -6.64 9.58
C LEU A 155 -1.59 -7.48 10.43
N ILE A 156 -0.30 -7.48 10.09
CA ILE A 156 0.74 -8.24 10.82
C ILE A 156 0.78 -7.81 12.29
N LYS A 157 0.75 -6.51 12.57
CA LYS A 157 0.78 -5.96 13.92
C LYS A 157 -0.42 -6.40 14.78
N ASN A 158 -1.51 -6.75 14.16
CA ASN A 158 -2.71 -7.28 14.82
C ASN A 158 -2.82 -8.81 14.74
N SER A 159 -1.73 -9.51 14.43
CA SER A 159 -1.67 -10.97 14.29
C SER A 159 -2.58 -11.53 13.19
N TYR A 160 -2.83 -10.74 12.15
CA TYR A 160 -3.50 -11.18 10.93
C TYR A 160 -2.47 -11.47 9.83
N PRO A 161 -2.73 -12.44 8.95
CA PRO A 161 -1.86 -12.69 7.83
C PRO A 161 -1.82 -11.48 6.88
N PRO A 162 -0.68 -11.21 6.25
CA PRO A 162 -0.59 -10.24 5.17
C PRO A 162 -1.42 -10.69 3.97
N ILE A 163 -1.92 -9.76 3.18
CA ILE A 163 -2.70 -10.06 1.98
C ILE A 163 -1.96 -9.63 0.70
N PHE A 164 -2.18 -10.37 -0.38
CA PHE A 164 -1.88 -9.91 -1.71
C PHE A 164 -3.06 -9.17 -2.30
N ILE A 165 -2.76 -8.11 -3.04
CA ILE A 165 -3.68 -7.63 -4.06
C ILE A 165 -3.11 -8.13 -5.37
N TYR A 166 -3.75 -9.14 -5.96
CA TYR A 166 -3.24 -9.78 -7.16
C TYR A 166 -3.31 -8.86 -8.37
N LYS A 167 -2.30 -8.96 -9.24
CA LYS A 167 -2.33 -8.27 -10.54
C LYS A 167 -3.60 -8.58 -11.33
N LYS A 168 -4.07 -9.83 -11.29
CA LYS A 168 -5.30 -10.28 -11.97
C LYS A 168 -6.57 -9.60 -11.46
N THR A 169 -6.61 -9.20 -10.19
CA THR A 169 -7.76 -8.53 -9.54
C THR A 169 -7.60 -7.01 -9.49
N ARG A 170 -6.56 -6.44 -10.13
CA ARG A 170 -6.28 -4.99 -10.15
C ARG A 170 -7.50 -4.13 -10.53
N VAL A 171 -8.28 -4.55 -11.52
CA VAL A 171 -9.45 -3.79 -11.97
C VAL A 171 -10.52 -3.74 -10.88
N LEU A 172 -10.77 -4.86 -10.20
CA LEU A 172 -11.72 -4.95 -9.09
C LEU A 172 -11.26 -4.12 -7.90
N TYR A 173 -9.97 -4.19 -7.56
CA TYR A 173 -9.35 -3.38 -6.51
C TYR A 173 -9.55 -1.88 -6.75
N LEU A 174 -9.17 -1.39 -7.94
CA LEU A 174 -9.32 0.02 -8.28
C LEU A 174 -10.78 0.46 -8.35
N SER A 175 -11.70 -0.43 -8.76
CA SER A 175 -13.14 -0.16 -8.74
C SER A 175 -13.66 -0.02 -7.31
N ALA A 176 -13.25 -0.91 -6.41
CA ALA A 176 -13.65 -0.87 -5.01
C ALA A 176 -13.12 0.40 -4.29
N LEU A 177 -11.88 0.81 -4.57
CA LEU A 177 -11.33 2.08 -4.09
C LEU A 177 -12.15 3.28 -4.57
N ARG A 178 -12.50 3.33 -5.87
CA ARG A 178 -13.31 4.42 -6.46
C ARG A 178 -14.69 4.55 -5.83
N ILE A 179 -15.31 3.47 -5.41
CA ILE A 179 -16.59 3.51 -4.72
C ILE A 179 -16.42 4.16 -3.35
N ALA A 180 -15.35 3.82 -2.64
CA ALA A 180 -15.00 4.43 -1.37
C ALA A 180 -14.57 5.91 -1.50
N ASP A 181 -14.15 6.38 -2.67
CA ASP A 181 -13.76 7.79 -2.90
C ASP A 181 -14.88 8.80 -2.62
N LYS A 182 -16.14 8.35 -2.62
CA LYS A 182 -17.28 9.17 -2.25
C LYS A 182 -17.28 9.56 -0.77
N SER A 183 -16.56 8.81 0.07
CA SER A 183 -16.48 9.08 1.51
C SER A 183 -15.67 10.34 1.80
N ASP A 184 -16.12 11.08 2.81
CA ASP A 184 -15.35 12.16 3.42
C ASP A 184 -14.22 11.58 4.29
N LEU A 185 -13.05 12.23 4.33
CA LEU A 185 -11.94 11.81 5.18
C LEU A 185 -12.31 11.76 6.68
N THR A 186 -13.24 12.61 7.12
CA THR A 186 -13.65 12.76 8.52
C THR A 186 -14.95 12.06 8.87
N LYS A 187 -15.88 11.90 7.90
CA LYS A 187 -17.26 11.47 8.11
C LYS A 187 -17.61 10.17 7.36
N ALA A 188 -16.64 9.35 7.09
CA ALA A 188 -16.85 8.10 6.34
C ALA A 188 -17.85 7.18 7.04
N SER A 189 -18.90 6.79 6.33
CA SER A 189 -19.84 5.76 6.77
C SER A 189 -19.25 4.35 6.56
N LYS A 190 -19.77 3.36 7.26
CA LYS A 190 -19.36 1.96 7.06
C LYS A 190 -19.73 1.46 5.67
N GLU A 191 -20.85 1.93 5.14
CA GLU A 191 -21.40 1.57 3.84
C GLU A 191 -20.46 1.98 2.70
N ASP A 192 -19.78 3.13 2.83
CA ASP A 192 -18.82 3.62 1.83
C ASP A 192 -17.65 2.66 1.62
N TYR A 193 -17.29 1.91 2.65
CA TYR A 193 -16.15 1.00 2.64
C TYR A 193 -16.51 -0.47 2.44
N GLN A 194 -17.79 -0.80 2.36
CA GLN A 194 -18.23 -2.20 2.31
C GLN A 194 -17.55 -2.97 1.17
N GLN A 195 -17.50 -2.41 -0.02
CA GLN A 195 -16.94 -3.11 -1.18
C GLN A 195 -15.44 -3.34 -1.09
N ILE A 196 -14.67 -2.34 -0.65
CA ILE A 196 -13.22 -2.50 -0.52
C ILE A 196 -12.85 -3.43 0.66
N VAL A 197 -13.65 -3.45 1.72
CA VAL A 197 -13.48 -4.39 2.84
C VAL A 197 -13.80 -5.82 2.38
N GLN A 198 -14.88 -6.02 1.64
CA GLN A 198 -15.22 -7.34 1.07
C GLN A 198 -14.15 -7.82 0.09
N PHE A 199 -13.65 -6.91 -0.77
CA PHE A 199 -12.56 -7.23 -1.68
C PHE A 199 -11.31 -7.69 -0.90
N ASN A 200 -10.86 -6.93 0.09
CA ASN A 200 -9.67 -7.28 0.88
C ASN A 200 -9.88 -8.56 1.71
N ALA A 201 -11.10 -8.82 2.18
CA ALA A 201 -11.44 -10.09 2.84
C ALA A 201 -11.30 -11.28 1.88
N GLN A 202 -11.77 -11.15 0.64
CA GLN A 202 -11.62 -12.18 -0.37
C GLN A 202 -10.14 -12.39 -0.75
N GLU A 203 -9.37 -11.31 -0.97
CA GLU A 203 -7.93 -11.39 -1.23
C GLU A 203 -7.18 -12.07 -0.06
N MET A 204 -7.60 -11.85 1.19
CA MET A 204 -7.03 -12.53 2.35
C MET A 204 -7.31 -14.04 2.31
N ILE A 205 -8.53 -14.45 2.00
CA ILE A 205 -8.91 -15.85 1.85
C ILE A 205 -8.10 -16.49 0.72
N ASP A 206 -8.07 -15.85 -0.45
CA ASP A 206 -7.34 -16.36 -1.62
C ASP A 206 -5.83 -16.43 -1.36
N THR A 207 -5.25 -15.46 -0.67
CA THR A 207 -3.84 -15.47 -0.27
C THR A 207 -3.56 -16.63 0.67
N TYR A 208 -4.41 -16.86 1.68
CA TYR A 208 -4.25 -17.93 2.64
C TYR A 208 -4.34 -19.31 1.96
N TRP A 209 -5.40 -19.55 1.17
CA TRP A 209 -5.59 -20.83 0.47
C TRP A 209 -4.46 -21.13 -0.52
N ASN A 210 -3.99 -20.16 -1.27
CA ASN A 210 -2.96 -20.41 -2.29
C ASN A 210 -1.54 -20.54 -1.74
N ILE A 211 -1.29 -20.09 -0.51
CA ILE A 211 0.07 -20.02 0.05
C ILE A 211 0.28 -21.00 1.20
N PHE A 212 -0.75 -21.21 2.02
CA PHE A 212 -0.63 -21.99 3.27
C PHE A 212 -1.39 -23.31 3.28
N LEU A 213 -2.22 -23.58 2.28
CA LEU A 213 -2.95 -24.82 2.08
C LEU A 213 -2.72 -25.42 0.70
#